data_5890f3981f691c92c89ff08f70ea5102
#
_entry.id   5890f3981f691c92c89ff08f70ea5102
#
_cell.length_a   1.000
_cell.length_b   1.000
_cell.length_c   1.000
_cell.angle_alpha   90.00
_cell.angle_beta   90.00
_cell.angle_gamma   90.00
#
_symmetry.space_group_name_H-M   'P 1'
#
loop_
_entity.id
_entity.type
_entity.pdbx_description
1 polymer ?
#
loop_
_entity_poly.entity_id
_entity_poly.type
_entity_poly.pdbx_seq_one_letter_code
_entity_poly.pdbx_strand_id
1 'polypeptide(L)'
;MKFGSEKKYERLLEAYGNGDITRRDMMRLLTVAAAAVGVVGGPFGKLTREALAAVEQVRFDGWGGIVSEAFHNFAFPPFTEKTGIKVVEGEFGDTDEFLTQVKASQPGEYNIFLVSGVYDYARFNKANFGAWINEANIPNLEKILPATLDAFRNETGGKLSAVPFDYGTTGIAYNRKYISDDEAKQGAKILWDEKYKGKMAMYDSFQTRAWMASIYTGQDPQGATDTKAMWEACRKQRDLVVKYWSSGQEFIDLMGKEEIILSDGWSGRVAALREAGHDIGFIDTANAGFAWLEGLMVLAGSPMPECEQLLDFCSEPKVAIAIAEGQNYPPALDPNKVELPETVTGLPGLDPTGKFENFVWEKAAYWTENQ
;
A
#
# COMPACT_ATOMS: atom_id res chain seq x y z
N MET A 1 -2.15 19.38 46.68
CA MET A 1 -2.62 18.15 46.03
C MET A 1 -2.76 18.35 44.50
N LYS A 2 -1.68 18.76 43.80
CA LYS A 2 -1.74 19.01 42.33
C LYS A 2 -1.06 17.95 41.46
N PHE A 3 -0.20 17.10 42.04
CA PHE A 3 0.62 16.15 41.29
C PHE A 3 -0.07 14.82 40.90
N GLY A 4 -1.24 14.51 41.42
CA GLY A 4 -1.94 13.25 41.13
C GLY A 4 -2.85 13.28 39.90
N SER A 5 -3.27 14.46 39.47
CA SER A 5 -4.22 14.65 38.37
C SER A 5 -3.53 14.69 36.99
N GLU A 6 -2.34 15.31 36.90
CA GLU A 6 -1.57 15.37 35.66
C GLU A 6 -1.13 13.98 35.17
N LYS A 7 -0.55 13.16 36.06
CA LYS A 7 -0.16 11.80 35.72
C LYS A 7 -1.32 10.88 35.30
N LYS A 8 -2.53 11.09 35.84
CA LYS A 8 -3.71 10.34 35.43
C LYS A 8 -4.19 10.77 34.03
N TYR A 9 -4.04 12.02 33.72
CA TYR A 9 -4.42 12.59 32.43
C TYR A 9 -3.44 12.16 31.34
N GLU A 10 -2.14 12.22 31.59
CA GLU A 10 -1.10 11.70 30.69
C GLU A 10 -1.34 10.23 30.37
N ARG A 11 -1.67 9.39 31.35
CA ARG A 11 -2.03 7.99 31.12
C ARG A 11 -3.30 7.81 30.30
N LEU A 12 -4.27 8.74 30.42
CA LEU A 12 -5.50 8.68 29.65
C LEU A 12 -5.24 9.04 28.17
N LEU A 13 -4.38 10.03 27.93
CA LEU A 13 -3.94 10.39 26.57
C LEU A 13 -3.08 9.29 25.94
N GLU A 14 -2.20 8.69 26.74
CA GLU A 14 -1.38 7.57 26.33
C GLU A 14 -2.24 6.34 25.96
N ALA A 15 -3.23 6.00 26.81
CA ALA A 15 -4.18 4.93 26.54
C ALA A 15 -5.05 5.21 25.30
N TYR A 16 -5.44 6.47 25.09
CA TYR A 16 -6.14 6.87 23.88
C TYR A 16 -5.24 6.83 22.64
N GLY A 17 -4.02 7.36 22.73
CA GLY A 17 -3.02 7.31 21.66
C GLY A 17 -2.58 5.89 21.28
N ASN A 18 -2.64 4.95 22.25
CA ASN A 18 -2.34 3.53 22.02
C ASN A 18 -3.56 2.70 21.57
N GLY A 19 -4.76 3.33 21.45
CA GLY A 19 -5.98 2.63 21.10
C GLY A 19 -6.60 1.79 22.22
N ASP A 20 -6.09 1.88 23.45
CA ASP A 20 -6.59 1.10 24.59
C ASP A 20 -7.98 1.56 25.07
N ILE A 21 -8.39 2.78 24.72
CA ILE A 21 -9.71 3.35 25.01
C ILE A 21 -10.26 4.10 23.79
N THR A 22 -11.59 4.00 23.61
CA THR A 22 -12.26 4.72 22.53
C THR A 22 -12.40 6.23 22.85
N ARG A 23 -12.56 7.05 21.80
CA ARG A 23 -12.88 8.48 21.95
C ARG A 23 -14.08 8.70 22.87
N ARG A 24 -15.09 7.86 22.76
CA ARG A 24 -16.30 7.94 23.60
C ARG A 24 -16.01 7.67 25.05
N ASP A 25 -15.11 6.72 25.35
CA ASP A 25 -14.71 6.39 26.70
C ASP A 25 -13.79 7.46 27.28
N MET A 26 -12.83 7.95 26.48
CA MET A 26 -12.00 9.10 26.86
C MET A 26 -12.87 10.32 27.17
N MET A 27 -13.86 10.63 26.33
CA MET A 27 -14.78 11.72 26.54
C MET A 27 -15.64 11.55 27.79
N ARG A 28 -16.13 10.32 28.07
CA ARG A 28 -16.84 10.00 29.30
C ARG A 28 -15.96 10.20 30.53
N LEU A 29 -14.73 9.72 30.47
CA LEU A 29 -13.78 9.84 31.59
C LEU A 29 -13.39 11.29 31.84
N LEU A 30 -13.20 12.09 30.78
CA LEU A 30 -12.95 13.53 30.87
C LEU A 30 -14.14 14.31 31.42
N THR A 31 -15.37 13.96 31.01
CA THR A 31 -16.60 14.57 31.52
C THR A 31 -16.79 14.27 33.01
N VAL A 32 -16.55 13.04 33.44
CA VAL A 32 -16.60 12.64 34.83
C VAL A 32 -15.50 13.35 35.66
N ALA A 33 -14.30 13.46 35.11
CA ALA A 33 -13.20 14.18 35.78
C ALA A 33 -13.49 15.70 35.89
N ALA A 34 -14.04 16.32 34.87
CA ALA A 34 -14.45 17.73 34.87
C ALA A 34 -15.60 18.01 35.85
N ALA A 35 -16.59 17.13 35.92
CA ALA A 35 -17.69 17.21 36.87
C ALA A 35 -17.24 17.02 38.34
N ALA A 36 -16.22 16.19 38.57
CA ALA A 36 -15.66 15.92 39.90
C ALA A 36 -14.78 17.09 40.45
N VAL A 37 -14.30 17.99 39.57
CA VAL A 37 -13.35 19.07 39.96
C VAL A 37 -13.97 20.46 39.95
N GLY A 38 -15.16 20.65 39.42
CA GLY A 38 -15.94 21.93 39.50
C GLY A 38 -15.25 23.14 38.85
N VAL A 39 -14.32 22.95 37.87
CA VAL A 39 -13.48 24.02 37.33
C VAL A 39 -13.66 24.18 35.82
N VAL A 40 -14.44 25.18 35.42
CA VAL A 40 -14.65 25.57 34.00
C VAL A 40 -13.59 26.60 33.51
N GLY A 41 -12.50 26.84 34.22
CA GLY A 41 -11.59 27.94 33.86
C GLY A 41 -10.09 27.71 34.16
N GLY A 42 -9.61 26.49 34.29
CA GLY A 42 -8.19 26.20 34.56
C GLY A 42 -7.43 25.58 33.38
N PRO A 43 -6.15 25.20 33.55
CA PRO A 43 -5.36 24.46 32.52
C PRO A 43 -6.07 23.19 31.98
N PHE A 44 -6.97 22.60 32.75
CA PHE A 44 -7.86 21.53 32.32
C PHE A 44 -8.86 21.95 31.22
N GLY A 45 -9.36 23.19 31.23
CA GLY A 45 -10.25 23.68 30.19
C GLY A 45 -9.56 23.87 28.84
N LYS A 46 -8.26 24.19 28.84
CA LYS A 46 -7.42 24.24 27.63
C LYS A 46 -7.10 22.83 27.12
N LEU A 47 -6.67 21.94 28.01
CA LEU A 47 -6.35 20.54 27.68
C LEU A 47 -7.57 19.73 27.21
N THR A 48 -8.76 19.96 27.82
CA THR A 48 -10.02 19.37 27.32
C THR A 48 -10.46 19.99 26.01
N ARG A 49 -10.13 21.24 25.73
CA ARG A 49 -10.44 21.89 24.47
C ARG A 49 -9.46 21.46 23.36
N GLU A 50 -8.19 21.20 23.69
CA GLU A 50 -7.19 20.64 22.79
C GLU A 50 -7.41 19.13 22.54
N ALA A 51 -7.84 18.38 23.55
CA ALA A 51 -8.30 16.98 23.38
C ALA A 51 -9.71 16.87 22.77
N LEU A 52 -10.54 17.91 22.88
CA LEU A 52 -11.87 18.05 22.26
C LEU A 52 -11.81 18.70 20.87
N ALA A 53 -10.74 19.43 20.57
CA ALA A 53 -10.32 19.73 19.21
C ALA A 53 -9.67 18.48 18.59
N ALA A 54 -10.14 17.30 19.04
CA ALA A 54 -9.77 15.99 18.57
C ALA A 54 -9.80 15.99 17.06
N VAL A 55 -8.79 15.47 16.54
CA VAL A 55 -8.43 15.19 15.17
C VAL A 55 -9.62 15.36 14.25
N GLU A 56 -9.77 16.57 13.71
CA GLU A 56 -10.78 16.86 12.70
C GLU A 56 -10.41 16.21 11.38
N GLN A 57 -9.21 15.61 11.31
CA GLN A 57 -8.68 15.06 10.06
C GLN A 57 -7.66 13.93 10.29
N VAL A 58 -7.59 13.02 9.34
CA VAL A 58 -6.56 11.97 9.19
C VAL A 58 -5.89 12.18 7.83
N ARG A 59 -4.56 12.11 7.79
CA ARG A 59 -3.81 12.16 6.53
C ARG A 59 -3.67 10.75 5.95
N PHE A 60 -3.95 10.63 4.66
CA PHE A 60 -3.78 9.42 3.88
C PHE A 60 -2.90 9.71 2.67
N ASP A 61 -1.81 8.96 2.52
CA ASP A 61 -0.88 9.08 1.41
C ASP A 61 -0.96 7.83 0.51
N GLY A 62 -1.21 8.01 -0.78
CA GLY A 62 -1.37 6.95 -1.77
C GLY A 62 -0.42 7.07 -2.96
N TRP A 63 -0.54 6.13 -3.91
CA TRP A 63 0.30 6.03 -5.11
C TRP A 63 -0.02 7.02 -6.23
N GLY A 64 -0.98 7.92 -6.00
CA GLY A 64 -1.44 8.85 -7.04
C GLY A 64 -2.25 8.20 -8.16
N GLY A 65 -2.73 9.05 -9.08
CA GLY A 65 -3.52 8.64 -10.24
C GLY A 65 -4.75 7.82 -9.86
N ILE A 66 -5.06 6.79 -10.64
CA ILE A 66 -6.30 6.00 -10.47
C ILE A 66 -6.45 5.37 -9.09
N VAL A 67 -5.35 5.12 -8.34
CA VAL A 67 -5.42 4.59 -6.97
C VAL A 67 -5.93 5.66 -6.03
N SER A 68 -5.30 6.84 -6.00
CA SER A 68 -5.75 7.95 -5.17
C SER A 68 -7.17 8.40 -5.54
N GLU A 69 -7.49 8.45 -6.85
CA GLU A 69 -8.84 8.77 -7.34
C GLU A 69 -9.90 7.77 -6.85
N ALA A 70 -9.58 6.47 -6.79
CA ALA A 70 -10.51 5.46 -6.30
C ALA A 70 -10.81 5.65 -4.80
N PHE A 71 -9.80 5.90 -3.96
CA PHE A 71 -10.01 6.22 -2.56
C PHE A 71 -10.78 7.53 -2.38
N HIS A 72 -10.41 8.57 -3.13
CA HIS A 72 -11.11 9.85 -3.13
C HIS A 72 -12.61 9.69 -3.46
N ASN A 73 -12.93 8.95 -4.51
CA ASN A 73 -14.30 8.83 -4.99
C ASN A 73 -15.18 7.91 -4.13
N PHE A 74 -14.61 6.85 -3.58
CA PHE A 74 -15.41 5.78 -2.97
C PHE A 74 -15.26 5.65 -1.45
N ALA A 75 -14.20 6.20 -0.84
CA ALA A 75 -13.96 6.07 0.59
C ALA A 75 -14.04 7.40 1.35
N PHE A 76 -13.31 8.42 0.95
CA PHE A 76 -13.07 9.58 1.82
C PHE A 76 -14.29 10.48 2.03
N PRO A 77 -15.07 10.88 0.99
CA PRO A 77 -16.27 11.67 1.22
C PRO A 77 -17.34 10.94 2.04
N PRO A 78 -17.71 9.67 1.74
CA PRO A 78 -18.68 8.95 2.56
C PRO A 78 -18.17 8.68 3.99
N PHE A 79 -16.87 8.46 4.20
CA PHE A 79 -16.29 8.37 5.53
C PHE A 79 -16.45 9.69 6.30
N THR A 80 -16.11 10.80 5.67
CA THR A 80 -16.26 12.14 6.27
C THR A 80 -17.72 12.45 6.60
N GLU A 81 -18.63 12.12 5.71
CA GLU A 81 -20.08 12.27 5.95
C GLU A 81 -20.55 11.46 7.16
N LYS A 82 -20.10 10.20 7.27
CA LYS A 82 -20.45 9.27 8.34
C LYS A 82 -19.88 9.64 9.70
N THR A 83 -18.64 10.17 9.74
CA THR A 83 -17.87 10.32 10.98
C THR A 83 -17.59 11.75 11.39
N GLY A 84 -17.64 12.71 10.45
CA GLY A 84 -17.19 14.07 10.62
C GLY A 84 -15.67 14.25 10.55
N ILE A 85 -14.89 13.15 10.38
CA ILE A 85 -13.44 13.17 10.25
C ILE A 85 -13.07 13.43 8.79
N LYS A 86 -12.30 14.47 8.52
CA LYS A 86 -11.81 14.76 7.17
C LYS A 86 -10.61 13.89 6.83
N VAL A 87 -10.48 13.50 5.58
CA VAL A 87 -9.27 12.87 5.06
C VAL A 87 -8.48 13.91 4.29
N VAL A 88 -7.22 14.11 4.67
CA VAL A 88 -6.26 14.96 3.94
C VAL A 88 -5.41 14.03 3.07
N GLU A 89 -5.44 14.26 1.79
CA GLU A 89 -4.81 13.38 0.81
C GLU A 89 -3.39 13.84 0.49
N GLY A 90 -2.47 12.90 0.39
CA GLY A 90 -1.13 13.06 -0.11
C GLY A 90 -0.79 11.95 -1.09
N GLU A 91 0.27 12.14 -1.86
CA GLU A 91 0.73 11.18 -2.87
C GLU A 91 2.23 10.99 -2.80
N PHE A 92 2.69 9.82 -3.19
CA PHE A 92 4.11 9.50 -3.38
C PHE A 92 4.27 8.59 -4.60
N GLY A 93 5.43 8.65 -5.24
CA GLY A 93 5.74 7.81 -6.39
C GLY A 93 6.61 6.59 -6.07
N ASP A 94 7.29 6.64 -4.92
CA ASP A 94 8.26 5.62 -4.51
C ASP A 94 8.29 5.51 -2.98
N THR A 95 8.38 4.28 -2.45
CA THR A 95 8.37 4.02 -1.01
C THR A 95 9.65 4.51 -0.31
N ASP A 96 10.80 4.54 -0.99
CA ASP A 96 12.07 5.04 -0.43
C ASP A 96 12.01 6.56 -0.26
N GLU A 97 11.41 7.26 -1.21
CA GLU A 97 11.12 8.69 -1.10
C GLU A 97 10.19 8.95 0.09
N PHE A 98 9.09 8.21 0.19
CA PHE A 98 8.14 8.35 1.28
C PHE A 98 8.78 8.05 2.65
N LEU A 99 9.58 6.99 2.76
CA LEU A 99 10.33 6.68 3.98
C LEU A 99 11.27 7.82 4.38
N THR A 100 11.88 8.49 3.41
CA THR A 100 12.75 9.64 3.67
C THR A 100 11.95 10.83 4.20
N GLN A 101 10.76 11.07 3.64
CA GLN A 101 9.84 12.11 4.12
C GLN A 101 9.38 11.81 5.56
N VAL A 102 8.96 10.57 5.85
CA VAL A 102 8.55 10.14 7.20
C VAL A 102 9.68 10.28 8.20
N LYS A 103 10.93 9.92 7.84
CA LYS A 103 12.11 10.10 8.71
C LYS A 103 12.40 11.58 9.04
N ALA A 104 12.07 12.49 8.13
CA ALA A 104 12.30 13.91 8.31
C ALA A 104 11.15 14.64 9.03
N SER A 105 10.00 13.99 9.18
CA SER A 105 8.78 14.56 9.77
C SER A 105 8.72 14.39 11.27
N GLN A 106 7.74 15.07 11.88
CA GLN A 106 7.38 14.83 13.28
C GLN A 106 6.37 13.67 13.39
N PRO A 107 6.40 12.88 14.48
CA PRO A 107 5.38 11.86 14.71
C PRO A 107 3.96 12.44 14.63
N GLY A 108 3.09 11.78 13.87
CA GLY A 108 1.70 12.20 13.64
C GLY A 108 1.48 13.18 12.48
N GLU A 109 2.52 13.60 11.78
CA GLU A 109 2.41 14.42 10.57
C GLU A 109 1.89 13.60 9.38
N TYR A 110 2.31 12.34 9.29
CA TYR A 110 1.79 11.31 8.40
C TYR A 110 1.00 10.29 9.22
N ASN A 111 -0.16 9.85 8.75
CA ASN A 111 -1.02 8.98 9.55
C ASN A 111 -1.22 7.60 8.92
N ILE A 112 -1.76 7.51 7.71
CA ILE A 112 -1.98 6.27 7.00
C ILE A 112 -1.34 6.39 5.62
N PHE A 113 -0.75 5.30 5.15
CA PHE A 113 -0.30 5.22 3.77
C PHE A 113 -0.51 3.82 3.19
N LEU A 114 -0.55 3.73 1.87
CA LEU A 114 -0.55 2.46 1.14
C LEU A 114 0.86 1.89 1.12
N VAL A 115 1.17 0.98 2.07
CA VAL A 115 2.43 0.24 2.02
C VAL A 115 2.33 -0.87 0.98
N SER A 116 3.32 -0.96 0.09
CA SER A 116 3.36 -2.00 -0.94
C SER A 116 4.45 -3.03 -0.66
N GLY A 117 4.02 -4.29 -0.64
CA GLY A 117 4.87 -5.44 -0.38
C GLY A 117 5.14 -5.72 1.11
N VAL A 118 5.28 -7.00 1.42
CA VAL A 118 5.68 -7.43 2.78
C VAL A 118 7.06 -6.94 3.17
N TYR A 119 7.93 -6.68 2.18
CA TYR A 119 9.26 -6.11 2.41
C TYR A 119 9.18 -4.70 3.00
N ASP A 120 8.43 -3.79 2.38
CA ASP A 120 8.28 -2.42 2.88
C ASP A 120 7.54 -2.41 4.22
N TYR A 121 6.50 -3.22 4.37
CA TYR A 121 5.82 -3.39 5.65
C TYR A 121 6.77 -3.81 6.78
N ALA A 122 7.64 -4.80 6.53
CA ALA A 122 8.64 -5.25 7.50
C ALA A 122 9.66 -4.14 7.80
N ARG A 123 10.13 -3.41 6.78
CA ARG A 123 11.12 -2.34 6.87
C ARG A 123 10.63 -1.17 7.72
N PHE A 124 9.39 -0.70 7.50
CA PHE A 124 8.80 0.37 8.29
C PHE A 124 8.63 -0.04 9.75
N ASN A 125 8.17 -1.26 10.01
CA ASN A 125 8.03 -1.78 11.37
C ASN A 125 9.37 -1.95 12.08
N LYS A 126 10.39 -2.47 11.40
CA LYS A 126 11.75 -2.61 11.94
C LYS A 126 12.37 -1.25 12.31
N ALA A 127 12.01 -0.21 11.58
CA ALA A 127 12.43 1.16 11.85
C ALA A 127 11.56 1.87 12.92
N ASN A 128 10.57 1.18 13.52
CA ASN A 128 9.60 1.70 14.48
C ASN A 128 8.73 2.85 13.95
N PHE A 129 8.43 2.86 12.67
CA PHE A 129 7.49 3.81 12.07
C PHE A 129 6.06 3.29 12.07
N GLY A 130 5.81 1.99 12.19
CA GLY A 130 4.46 1.43 12.29
C GLY A 130 3.84 1.61 13.69
N ALA A 131 2.55 1.92 13.73
CA ALA A 131 1.74 1.92 14.94
C ALA A 131 0.89 0.64 14.99
N TRP A 132 0.89 -0.06 16.13
CA TRP A 132 0.11 -1.27 16.28
C TRP A 132 -1.38 -0.95 16.39
N ILE A 133 -2.18 -1.55 15.52
CA ILE A 133 -3.63 -1.40 15.51
C ILE A 133 -4.28 -2.26 16.59
N ASN A 134 -5.39 -1.78 17.15
CA ASN A 134 -6.28 -2.59 17.96
C ASN A 134 -7.31 -3.29 17.07
N GLU A 135 -7.08 -4.56 16.77
CA GLU A 135 -7.92 -5.35 15.85
C GLU A 135 -9.40 -5.39 16.26
N ALA A 136 -9.70 -5.23 17.56
CA ALA A 136 -11.08 -5.16 18.04
C ALA A 136 -11.86 -3.92 17.53
N ASN A 137 -11.15 -2.88 17.10
CA ASN A 137 -11.74 -1.66 16.53
C ASN A 137 -11.96 -1.77 15.00
N ILE A 138 -11.54 -2.88 14.39
CA ILE A 138 -11.62 -3.13 12.95
C ILE A 138 -12.36 -4.45 12.69
N PRO A 139 -13.69 -4.51 12.94
CA PRO A 139 -14.47 -5.73 12.78
C PRO A 139 -14.44 -6.31 11.37
N ASN A 140 -14.22 -5.48 10.32
CA ASN A 140 -14.10 -5.96 8.94
C ASN A 140 -12.84 -6.77 8.67
N LEU A 141 -11.86 -6.84 9.60
CA LEU A 141 -10.73 -7.79 9.48
C LEU A 141 -11.19 -9.23 9.30
N GLU A 142 -12.35 -9.59 9.85
CA GLU A 142 -12.93 -10.93 9.64
C GLU A 142 -13.27 -11.23 8.18
N LYS A 143 -13.40 -10.21 7.32
CA LYS A 143 -13.68 -10.33 5.88
C LYS A 143 -12.43 -10.41 5.03
N ILE A 144 -11.26 -10.12 5.62
CA ILE A 144 -9.97 -10.13 4.91
C ILE A 144 -9.49 -11.57 4.74
N LEU A 145 -8.82 -11.84 3.64
CA LEU A 145 -8.16 -13.11 3.34
C LEU A 145 -7.16 -13.49 4.44
N PRO A 146 -7.31 -14.67 5.08
CA PRO A 146 -6.39 -15.09 6.13
C PRO A 146 -4.92 -15.11 5.68
N ALA A 147 -4.65 -15.56 4.46
CA ALA A 147 -3.29 -15.62 3.93
C ALA A 147 -2.59 -14.25 3.88
N THR A 148 -3.32 -13.18 3.57
CA THR A 148 -2.77 -11.82 3.53
C THR A 148 -2.53 -11.26 4.95
N LEU A 149 -3.43 -11.55 5.88
CA LEU A 149 -3.22 -11.23 7.30
C LEU A 149 -1.99 -11.93 7.87
N ASP A 150 -1.85 -13.23 7.56
CA ASP A 150 -0.71 -14.04 8.01
C ASP A 150 0.61 -13.54 7.39
N ALA A 151 0.59 -13.09 6.15
CA ALA A 151 1.76 -12.50 5.51
C ALA A 151 2.31 -11.30 6.31
N PHE A 152 1.44 -10.39 6.77
CA PHE A 152 1.86 -9.25 7.58
C PHE A 152 2.22 -9.66 9.03
N ARG A 153 1.43 -10.53 9.67
CA ARG A 153 1.70 -11.01 11.03
C ARG A 153 3.02 -11.75 11.16
N ASN A 154 3.41 -12.49 10.15
CA ASN A 154 4.69 -13.22 10.14
C ASN A 154 5.89 -12.29 10.24
N GLU A 155 5.82 -11.08 9.65
CA GLU A 155 6.90 -10.11 9.70
C GLU A 155 7.01 -9.35 11.04
N THR A 156 5.97 -9.44 11.88
CA THR A 156 5.84 -8.59 13.07
C THR A 156 5.62 -9.38 14.36
N GLY A 157 5.73 -10.70 14.33
CA GLY A 157 5.50 -11.57 15.50
C GLY A 157 4.04 -11.61 15.95
N GLY A 158 3.10 -11.51 15.01
CA GLY A 158 1.67 -11.71 15.22
C GLY A 158 0.84 -10.43 15.37
N LYS A 159 1.46 -9.25 15.42
CA LYS A 159 0.75 -7.97 15.51
C LYS A 159 0.55 -7.36 14.11
N LEU A 160 -0.44 -6.48 13.98
CA LEU A 160 -0.66 -5.72 12.76
C LEU A 160 -0.44 -4.22 13.01
N SER A 161 0.24 -3.56 12.08
CA SER A 161 0.30 -2.11 11.94
C SER A 161 -0.33 -1.64 10.63
N ALA A 162 -0.82 -2.59 9.83
CA ALA A 162 -1.58 -2.34 8.62
C ALA A 162 -2.71 -3.36 8.47
N VAL A 163 -3.75 -2.97 7.74
CA VAL A 163 -4.78 -3.88 7.23
C VAL A 163 -4.44 -4.22 5.79
N PRO A 164 -4.27 -5.50 5.42
CA PRO A 164 -4.15 -5.90 4.02
C PRO A 164 -5.35 -5.40 3.22
N PHE A 165 -5.11 -4.79 2.06
CA PHE A 165 -6.17 -4.08 1.36
C PHE A 165 -6.41 -4.60 -0.07
N ASP A 166 -5.36 -4.66 -0.87
CA ASP A 166 -5.39 -5.20 -2.22
C ASP A 166 -4.08 -5.92 -2.57
N TYR A 167 -4.04 -6.51 -3.74
CA TYR A 167 -2.84 -7.17 -4.25
C TYR A 167 -2.79 -7.10 -5.77
N GLY A 168 -1.60 -7.27 -6.30
CA GLY A 168 -1.38 -7.25 -7.72
C GLY A 168 -0.06 -7.90 -8.11
N THR A 169 0.29 -7.75 -9.37
CA THR A 169 1.52 -8.27 -9.93
C THR A 169 2.30 -7.19 -10.67
N THR A 170 3.62 -7.28 -10.58
CA THR A 170 4.55 -6.64 -11.49
C THR A 170 4.94 -7.65 -12.54
N GLY A 171 4.87 -7.29 -13.80
CA GLY A 171 5.18 -8.17 -14.92
C GLY A 171 5.69 -7.40 -16.13
N ILE A 172 5.66 -8.04 -17.30
CA ILE A 172 6.07 -7.45 -18.57
C ILE A 172 4.85 -7.05 -19.37
N ALA A 173 4.71 -5.75 -19.61
CA ALA A 173 3.68 -5.15 -20.45
C ALA A 173 4.23 -4.86 -21.85
N TYR A 174 3.48 -5.20 -22.87
CA TYR A 174 3.88 -4.99 -24.26
C TYR A 174 2.69 -4.66 -25.15
N ASN A 175 2.90 -3.82 -26.15
CA ASN A 175 1.90 -3.47 -27.13
C ASN A 175 1.85 -4.53 -28.24
N ARG A 176 0.73 -5.28 -28.34
CA ARG A 176 0.53 -6.38 -29.29
C ARG A 176 0.59 -5.98 -30.76
N LYS A 177 0.43 -4.70 -31.07
CA LYS A 177 0.66 -4.16 -32.42
C LYS A 177 2.10 -4.35 -32.90
N TYR A 178 3.08 -4.43 -31.97
CA TYR A 178 4.51 -4.45 -32.27
C TYR A 178 5.21 -5.73 -31.79
N ILE A 179 4.66 -6.38 -30.79
CA ILE A 179 5.27 -7.55 -30.10
C ILE A 179 4.20 -8.62 -30.02
N SER A 180 4.48 -9.79 -30.59
CA SER A 180 3.56 -10.92 -30.51
C SER A 180 3.60 -11.60 -29.14
N ASP A 181 2.51 -12.29 -28.78
CA ASP A 181 2.43 -13.06 -27.55
C ASP A 181 3.52 -14.17 -27.51
N ASP A 182 3.94 -14.69 -28.69
CA ASP A 182 5.02 -15.68 -28.75
C ASP A 182 6.39 -15.06 -28.44
N GLU A 183 6.68 -13.86 -28.92
CA GLU A 183 7.91 -13.13 -28.56
C GLU A 183 7.94 -12.80 -27.06
N ALA A 184 6.81 -12.43 -26.49
CA ALA A 184 6.68 -12.07 -25.09
C ALA A 184 6.88 -13.28 -24.12
N LYS A 185 6.72 -14.54 -24.58
CA LYS A 185 6.99 -15.75 -23.78
C LYS A 185 8.43 -15.84 -23.25
N GLN A 186 9.35 -15.02 -23.77
CA GLN A 186 10.70 -14.89 -23.20
C GLN A 186 10.70 -14.36 -21.76
N GLY A 187 9.56 -13.79 -21.31
CA GLY A 187 9.45 -13.18 -20.00
C GLY A 187 10.39 -11.98 -19.85
N ALA A 188 10.99 -11.81 -18.69
CA ALA A 188 11.87 -10.66 -18.41
C ALA A 188 13.05 -10.52 -19.39
N LYS A 189 13.46 -11.62 -20.07
CA LYS A 189 14.59 -11.57 -21.03
C LYS A 189 14.34 -10.64 -22.21
N ILE A 190 13.06 -10.43 -22.58
CA ILE A 190 12.69 -9.52 -23.68
C ILE A 190 13.15 -8.08 -23.43
N LEU A 191 13.31 -7.68 -22.17
CA LEU A 191 13.80 -6.35 -21.77
C LEU A 191 15.29 -6.11 -22.10
N TRP A 192 16.01 -7.12 -22.60
CA TRP A 192 17.40 -7.03 -23.09
C TRP A 192 17.51 -7.25 -24.61
N ASP A 193 16.38 -7.36 -25.31
CA ASP A 193 16.39 -7.52 -26.76
C ASP A 193 16.66 -6.18 -27.45
N GLU A 194 17.80 -6.08 -28.13
CA GLU A 194 18.20 -4.88 -28.88
C GLU A 194 17.22 -4.45 -29.98
N LYS A 195 16.36 -5.39 -30.42
CA LYS A 195 15.28 -5.08 -31.37
C LYS A 195 14.37 -3.95 -30.88
N TYR A 196 14.21 -3.83 -29.56
CA TYR A 196 13.32 -2.84 -28.93
C TYR A 196 14.05 -1.63 -28.37
N LYS A 197 15.36 -1.49 -28.66
CA LYS A 197 16.14 -0.35 -28.24
C LYS A 197 15.48 0.96 -28.62
N GLY A 198 15.37 1.88 -27.67
CA GLY A 198 14.75 3.18 -27.88
C GLY A 198 13.22 3.16 -27.89
N LYS A 199 12.61 2.01 -27.54
CA LYS A 199 11.15 1.82 -27.48
C LYS A 199 10.71 1.10 -26.22
N MET A 200 11.57 1.02 -25.21
CA MET A 200 11.26 0.41 -23.91
C MET A 200 11.51 1.37 -22.76
N ALA A 201 10.74 1.20 -21.69
CA ALA A 201 10.94 1.86 -20.41
C ALA A 201 11.01 0.83 -19.28
N MET A 202 11.38 1.29 -18.09
CA MET A 202 11.38 0.51 -16.86
C MET A 202 10.89 1.38 -15.70
N TYR A 203 10.31 0.74 -14.68
CA TYR A 203 10.05 1.42 -13.42
C TYR A 203 11.36 1.80 -12.73
N ASP A 204 11.45 3.02 -12.21
CA ASP A 204 12.63 3.50 -11.47
C ASP A 204 12.66 2.93 -10.05
N SER A 205 12.74 1.61 -9.96
CA SER A 205 12.84 0.85 -8.73
C SER A 205 14.09 -0.03 -8.75
N PHE A 206 14.85 0.07 -7.67
CA PHE A 206 15.97 -0.83 -7.41
C PHE A 206 15.53 -2.30 -7.43
N GLN A 207 14.49 -2.62 -6.68
CA GLN A 207 14.00 -3.99 -6.49
C GLN A 207 13.54 -4.61 -7.80
N THR A 208 12.68 -3.91 -8.56
CA THR A 208 12.17 -4.42 -9.83
C THR A 208 13.30 -4.66 -10.84
N ARG A 209 14.25 -3.74 -10.94
CA ARG A 209 15.41 -3.89 -11.84
C ARG A 209 16.29 -5.06 -11.44
N ALA A 210 16.58 -5.22 -10.15
CA ALA A 210 17.35 -6.36 -9.64
C ALA A 210 16.61 -7.68 -9.89
N TRP A 211 15.30 -7.72 -9.69
CA TRP A 211 14.45 -8.88 -9.97
C TRP A 211 14.55 -9.31 -11.43
N MET A 212 14.28 -8.40 -12.35
CA MET A 212 14.32 -8.69 -13.80
C MET A 212 15.71 -9.09 -14.28
N ALA A 213 16.75 -8.41 -13.78
CA ALA A 213 18.15 -8.74 -14.12
C ALA A 213 18.59 -10.12 -13.58
N SER A 214 18.09 -10.53 -12.42
CA SER A 214 18.35 -11.87 -11.88
C SER A 214 17.75 -12.93 -12.79
N ILE A 215 16.49 -12.77 -13.22
CA ILE A 215 15.87 -13.69 -14.19
C ILE A 215 16.66 -13.72 -15.51
N TYR A 216 17.07 -12.53 -16.01
CA TYR A 216 17.85 -12.47 -17.25
C TYR A 216 19.17 -13.23 -17.15
N THR A 217 19.87 -13.13 -16.02
CA THR A 217 21.14 -13.83 -15.78
C THR A 217 20.96 -15.30 -15.35
N GLY A 218 19.71 -15.81 -15.27
CA GLY A 218 19.41 -17.19 -14.90
C GLY A 218 19.52 -17.48 -13.42
N GLN A 219 19.43 -16.44 -12.58
CA GLN A 219 19.47 -16.54 -11.12
C GLN A 219 18.06 -16.47 -10.52
N ASP A 220 17.88 -17.03 -9.33
CA ASP A 220 16.70 -16.81 -8.52
C ASP A 220 16.67 -15.32 -8.10
N PRO A 221 15.60 -14.55 -8.39
CA PRO A 221 15.50 -13.15 -7.99
C PRO A 221 15.62 -12.91 -6.49
N GLN A 222 15.31 -13.92 -5.69
CA GLN A 222 15.36 -13.88 -4.22
C GLN A 222 16.41 -14.85 -3.64
N GLY A 223 17.46 -15.06 -4.36
CA GLY A 223 18.57 -15.93 -4.02
C GLY A 223 19.78 -15.69 -4.92
N ALA A 224 19.81 -14.54 -5.60
CA ALA A 224 20.91 -14.18 -6.48
C ALA A 224 22.24 -14.11 -5.73
N THR A 225 23.21 -14.88 -6.16
CA THR A 225 24.57 -14.94 -5.57
C THR A 225 25.60 -14.19 -6.39
N ASP A 226 25.39 -14.03 -7.70
CA ASP A 226 26.25 -13.23 -8.57
C ASP A 226 25.67 -11.84 -8.81
N THR A 227 25.76 -10.99 -7.78
CA THR A 227 25.31 -9.59 -7.86
C THR A 227 26.08 -8.78 -8.90
N LYS A 228 27.33 -9.16 -9.22
CA LYS A 228 28.10 -8.50 -10.25
C LYS A 228 27.49 -8.72 -11.63
N ALA A 229 27.16 -9.96 -11.99
CA ALA A 229 26.49 -10.27 -13.25
C ALA A 229 25.12 -9.59 -13.36
N MET A 230 24.35 -9.56 -12.27
CA MET A 230 23.07 -8.87 -12.20
C MET A 230 23.23 -7.36 -12.50
N TRP A 231 24.18 -6.67 -11.85
CA TRP A 231 24.41 -5.25 -12.09
C TRP A 231 25.02 -4.94 -13.46
N GLU A 232 25.80 -5.84 -14.01
CA GLU A 232 26.28 -5.74 -15.40
C GLU A 232 25.10 -5.85 -16.39
N ALA A 233 24.14 -6.74 -16.12
CA ALA A 233 22.91 -6.83 -16.90
C ALA A 233 22.09 -5.54 -16.82
N CYS A 234 21.89 -4.95 -15.63
CA CYS A 234 21.23 -3.66 -15.47
C CYS A 234 21.92 -2.54 -16.27
N ARG A 235 23.26 -2.49 -16.25
CA ARG A 235 24.02 -1.50 -17.04
C ARG A 235 23.82 -1.66 -18.54
N LYS A 236 23.78 -2.90 -19.05
CA LYS A 236 23.48 -3.17 -20.47
C LYS A 236 22.06 -2.73 -20.83
N GLN A 237 21.09 -3.04 -19.99
CA GLN A 237 19.70 -2.67 -20.23
C GLN A 237 19.51 -1.16 -20.29
N ARG A 238 20.20 -0.38 -19.44
CA ARG A 238 20.13 1.08 -19.43
C ARG A 238 20.32 1.69 -20.81
N ASP A 239 21.18 1.11 -21.64
CA ASP A 239 21.50 1.63 -22.98
C ASP A 239 20.38 1.32 -24.01
N LEU A 240 19.40 0.51 -23.64
CA LEU A 240 18.23 0.16 -24.43
C LEU A 240 17.00 0.99 -24.06
N VAL A 241 16.91 1.42 -22.79
CA VAL A 241 15.77 2.09 -22.17
C VAL A 241 15.78 3.58 -22.53
N VAL A 242 14.63 4.12 -22.90
CA VAL A 242 14.46 5.58 -23.16
C VAL A 242 14.05 6.34 -21.93
N LYS A 243 13.39 5.69 -20.98
CA LYS A 243 12.85 6.33 -19.79
C LYS A 243 12.77 5.34 -18.62
N TYR A 244 13.11 5.82 -17.45
CA TYR A 244 12.72 5.22 -16.18
C TYR A 244 11.51 6.01 -15.67
N TRP A 245 10.34 5.35 -15.61
CA TRP A 245 9.11 5.99 -15.15
C TRP A 245 8.99 5.91 -13.62
N SER A 246 8.43 6.95 -13.03
CA SER A 246 8.35 7.13 -11.57
C SER A 246 6.94 7.04 -11.00
N SER A 247 5.92 6.96 -11.86
CA SER A 247 4.52 6.81 -11.42
C SER A 247 3.72 5.94 -12.38
N GLY A 248 2.67 5.28 -11.86
CA GLY A 248 1.78 4.48 -12.69
C GLY A 248 1.07 5.29 -13.77
N GLN A 249 0.82 6.59 -13.54
CA GLN A 249 0.24 7.47 -14.56
C GLN A 249 1.23 7.75 -15.70
N GLU A 250 2.50 7.98 -15.38
CA GLU A 250 3.54 8.15 -16.39
C GLU A 250 3.67 6.90 -17.28
N PHE A 251 3.61 5.69 -16.67
CA PHE A 251 3.59 4.43 -17.43
C PHE A 251 2.38 4.36 -18.39
N ILE A 252 1.16 4.69 -17.92
CA ILE A 252 -0.05 4.70 -18.74
C ILE A 252 0.13 5.67 -19.91
N ASP A 253 0.62 6.86 -19.67
CA ASP A 253 0.81 7.89 -20.68
C ASP A 253 1.81 7.48 -21.76
N LEU A 254 2.98 6.95 -21.35
CA LEU A 254 4.02 6.50 -22.28
C LEU A 254 3.54 5.34 -23.16
N MET A 255 2.88 4.34 -22.56
CA MET A 255 2.40 3.16 -23.28
C MET A 255 1.18 3.49 -24.16
N GLY A 256 0.24 4.29 -23.65
CA GLY A 256 -0.96 4.69 -24.36
C GLY A 256 -0.68 5.58 -25.57
N LYS A 257 0.33 6.44 -25.49
CA LYS A 257 0.81 7.28 -26.62
C LYS A 257 1.75 6.54 -27.57
N GLU A 258 2.03 5.27 -27.34
CA GLU A 258 3.01 4.47 -28.10
C GLU A 258 4.44 5.09 -28.11
N GLU A 259 4.78 5.92 -27.13
CA GLU A 259 6.14 6.42 -26.95
C GLU A 259 7.07 5.26 -26.59
N ILE A 260 6.55 4.31 -25.80
CA ILE A 260 7.14 3.00 -25.53
C ILE A 260 6.19 1.89 -25.96
N ILE A 261 6.73 0.71 -26.26
CA ILE A 261 5.97 -0.49 -26.65
C ILE A 261 6.26 -1.69 -25.76
N LEU A 262 7.20 -1.56 -24.83
CA LEU A 262 7.67 -2.59 -23.94
C LEU A 262 8.12 -1.96 -22.61
N SER A 263 7.70 -2.53 -21.50
CA SER A 263 8.13 -2.12 -20.16
C SER A 263 7.83 -3.22 -19.15
N ASP A 264 8.48 -3.21 -17.98
CA ASP A 264 7.80 -3.74 -16.81
C ASP A 264 6.56 -2.88 -16.50
N GLY A 265 5.64 -3.43 -15.73
CA GLY A 265 4.40 -2.71 -15.42
C GLY A 265 3.58 -3.42 -14.37
N TRP A 266 2.59 -2.74 -13.86
CA TRP A 266 1.67 -3.26 -12.85
C TRP A 266 0.35 -3.70 -13.45
N SER A 267 -0.18 -4.84 -12.99
CA SER A 267 -1.40 -5.47 -13.53
C SER A 267 -2.59 -4.51 -13.64
N GLY A 268 -2.86 -3.67 -12.64
CA GLY A 268 -3.98 -2.72 -12.67
C GLY A 268 -3.77 -1.58 -13.68
N ARG A 269 -2.53 -1.15 -13.91
CA ARG A 269 -2.23 -0.13 -14.94
C ARG A 269 -2.38 -0.68 -16.35
N VAL A 270 -2.05 -1.95 -16.51
CA VAL A 270 -2.32 -2.67 -17.78
C VAL A 270 -3.82 -2.85 -17.99
N ALA A 271 -4.58 -3.16 -16.96
CA ALA A 271 -6.04 -3.22 -17.03
C ALA A 271 -6.62 -1.88 -17.48
N ALA A 272 -6.21 -0.77 -16.86
CA ALA A 272 -6.65 0.57 -17.25
C ALA A 272 -6.34 0.92 -18.73
N LEU A 273 -5.16 0.54 -19.23
CA LEU A 273 -4.82 0.70 -20.64
C LEU A 273 -5.74 -0.12 -21.55
N ARG A 274 -6.09 -1.35 -21.17
CA ARG A 274 -7.02 -2.19 -21.95
C ARG A 274 -8.43 -1.62 -21.96
N GLU A 275 -8.91 -1.11 -20.82
CA GLU A 275 -10.20 -0.40 -20.72
C GLU A 275 -10.25 0.85 -21.59
N ALA A 276 -9.12 1.56 -21.72
CA ALA A 276 -8.97 2.68 -22.63
C ALA A 276 -8.88 2.27 -24.12
N GLY A 277 -8.94 0.96 -24.43
CA GLY A 277 -8.96 0.43 -25.78
C GLY A 277 -7.59 0.11 -26.38
N HIS A 278 -6.52 0.12 -25.58
CA HIS A 278 -5.18 -0.26 -26.03
C HIS A 278 -4.98 -1.78 -25.97
N ASP A 279 -4.44 -2.37 -27.02
CA ASP A 279 -4.15 -3.82 -27.08
C ASP A 279 -2.80 -4.12 -26.42
N ILE A 280 -2.81 -4.15 -25.09
CA ILE A 280 -1.63 -4.39 -24.26
C ILE A 280 -1.63 -5.85 -23.78
N GLY A 281 -0.57 -6.59 -24.10
CA GLY A 281 -0.25 -7.88 -23.51
C GLY A 281 0.42 -7.71 -22.16
N PHE A 282 0.27 -8.73 -21.30
CA PHE A 282 0.90 -8.74 -19.97
C PHE A 282 1.28 -10.16 -19.57
N ILE A 283 2.50 -10.32 -19.06
CA ILE A 283 3.02 -11.59 -18.53
C ILE A 283 3.58 -11.32 -17.15
N ASP A 284 3.06 -12.02 -16.15
CA ASP A 284 3.43 -11.91 -14.73
C ASP A 284 3.80 -13.27 -14.10
N THR A 285 4.13 -14.23 -14.94
CA THR A 285 4.63 -15.55 -14.51
C THR A 285 6.02 -15.45 -13.85
N ALA A 286 6.45 -16.50 -13.18
CA ALA A 286 7.72 -16.54 -12.43
C ALA A 286 8.97 -16.15 -13.24
N ASN A 287 8.93 -16.26 -14.57
CA ASN A 287 10.00 -15.82 -15.46
C ASN A 287 9.84 -14.37 -15.95
N ALA A 288 8.83 -13.65 -15.46
CA ALA A 288 8.50 -12.30 -15.94
C ALA A 288 8.13 -11.33 -14.84
N GLY A 289 7.86 -11.78 -13.60
CA GLY A 289 7.37 -10.88 -12.58
C GLY A 289 7.25 -11.47 -11.18
N PHE A 290 6.58 -10.75 -10.33
CA PHE A 290 6.29 -11.11 -8.95
C PHE A 290 4.97 -10.49 -8.47
N ALA A 291 4.42 -11.06 -7.41
CA ALA A 291 3.22 -10.55 -6.74
C ALA A 291 3.59 -9.71 -5.52
N TRP A 292 2.75 -8.75 -5.23
CA TRP A 292 2.86 -7.87 -4.07
C TRP A 292 1.50 -7.70 -3.40
N LEU A 293 1.53 -7.38 -2.12
CA LEU A 293 0.38 -7.16 -1.25
C LEU A 293 0.44 -5.73 -0.72
N GLU A 294 -0.59 -4.95 -0.92
CA GLU A 294 -0.70 -3.63 -0.32
C GLU A 294 -1.51 -3.67 0.97
N GLY A 295 -1.21 -2.73 1.84
CA GLY A 295 -1.93 -2.55 3.09
C GLY A 295 -2.07 -1.09 3.48
N LEU A 296 -3.13 -0.81 4.22
CA LEU A 296 -3.37 0.48 4.85
C LEU A 296 -2.56 0.52 6.15
N MET A 297 -1.35 1.06 6.11
CA MET A 297 -0.44 1.09 7.26
C MET A 297 -0.58 2.37 8.08
N VAL A 298 -0.73 2.21 9.39
CA VAL A 298 -0.76 3.33 10.34
C VAL A 298 0.65 3.65 10.82
N LEU A 299 1.01 4.93 10.82
CA LEU A 299 2.31 5.40 11.26
C LEU A 299 2.31 5.85 12.72
N ALA A 300 3.47 5.76 13.36
CA ALA A 300 3.66 6.12 14.76
C ALA A 300 3.32 7.60 15.04
N GLY A 301 2.62 7.84 16.14
CA GLY A 301 2.15 9.18 16.53
C GLY A 301 0.79 9.57 15.93
N SER A 302 0.18 8.70 15.12
CA SER A 302 -1.13 8.93 14.52
C SER A 302 -2.27 8.90 15.53
N PRO A 303 -3.38 9.57 15.25
CA PRO A 303 -4.61 9.49 16.04
C PRO A 303 -5.25 8.11 15.83
N MET A 304 -4.85 7.12 16.62
CA MET A 304 -5.21 5.71 16.42
C MET A 304 -6.70 5.44 16.27
N PRO A 305 -7.60 5.97 17.13
CA PRO A 305 -9.04 5.68 16.98
C PRO A 305 -9.64 6.17 15.67
N GLU A 306 -9.19 7.31 15.17
CA GLU A 306 -9.65 7.89 13.89
C GLU A 306 -9.04 7.12 12.70
N CYS A 307 -7.78 6.73 12.80
CA CYS A 307 -7.14 5.88 11.80
C CYS A 307 -7.82 4.52 11.72
N GLU A 308 -8.05 3.84 12.84
CA GLU A 308 -8.72 2.54 12.89
C GLU A 308 -10.15 2.60 12.34
N GLN A 309 -10.88 3.71 12.56
CA GLN A 309 -12.18 3.94 11.93
C GLN A 309 -12.08 4.03 10.41
N LEU A 310 -11.04 4.70 9.88
CA LEU A 310 -10.83 4.79 8.42
C LEU A 310 -10.42 3.42 7.85
N LEU A 311 -9.54 2.69 8.55
CA LEU A 311 -9.15 1.33 8.14
C LEU A 311 -10.37 0.40 8.06
N ASP A 312 -11.22 0.40 9.10
CA ASP A 312 -12.43 -0.42 9.13
C ASP A 312 -13.40 -0.02 8.02
N PHE A 313 -13.58 1.29 7.81
CA PHE A 313 -14.45 1.81 6.75
C PHE A 313 -13.98 1.39 5.35
N CYS A 314 -12.68 1.54 5.06
CA CYS A 314 -12.12 1.10 3.77
C CYS A 314 -12.22 -0.42 3.59
N SER A 315 -12.22 -1.19 4.69
CA SER A 315 -12.36 -2.65 4.69
C SER A 315 -13.82 -3.11 4.65
N GLU A 316 -14.82 -2.23 4.75
CA GLU A 316 -16.21 -2.59 4.49
C GLU A 316 -16.33 -3.18 3.07
N PRO A 317 -16.88 -4.39 2.87
CA PRO A 317 -16.87 -5.05 1.55
C PRO A 317 -17.37 -4.17 0.41
N LYS A 318 -18.43 -3.39 0.63
CA LYS A 318 -18.96 -2.46 -0.37
C LYS A 318 -17.95 -1.38 -0.78
N VAL A 319 -17.19 -0.86 0.18
CA VAL A 319 -16.21 0.21 -0.05
C VAL A 319 -14.96 -0.38 -0.73
N ALA A 320 -14.45 -1.50 -0.20
CA ALA A 320 -13.29 -2.18 -0.77
C ALA A 320 -13.53 -2.65 -2.22
N ILE A 321 -14.73 -3.17 -2.53
CA ILE A 321 -15.12 -3.53 -3.89
C ILE A 321 -15.14 -2.30 -4.80
N ALA A 322 -15.77 -1.20 -4.38
CA ALA A 322 -15.83 0.01 -5.19
C ALA A 322 -14.43 0.61 -5.46
N ILE A 323 -13.54 0.58 -4.47
CA ILE A 323 -12.14 0.99 -4.67
C ILE A 323 -11.43 0.03 -5.64
N ALA A 324 -11.61 -1.30 -5.48
CA ALA A 324 -11.03 -2.30 -6.35
C ALA A 324 -11.42 -2.09 -7.83
N GLU A 325 -12.70 -1.81 -8.09
CA GLU A 325 -13.21 -1.46 -9.42
C GLU A 325 -12.57 -0.17 -9.96
N GLY A 326 -12.38 0.84 -9.10
CA GLY A 326 -11.80 2.12 -9.51
C GLY A 326 -10.30 2.07 -9.80
N GLN A 327 -9.55 1.22 -9.09
CA GLN A 327 -8.09 1.14 -9.22
C GLN A 327 -7.60 -0.06 -10.04
N ASN A 328 -8.50 -0.99 -10.38
CA ASN A 328 -8.22 -2.22 -11.14
C ASN A 328 -7.28 -3.21 -10.40
N TYR A 329 -7.37 -3.29 -9.07
CA TYR A 329 -6.67 -4.28 -8.27
C TYR A 329 -7.63 -5.14 -7.46
N PRO A 330 -7.42 -6.47 -7.40
CA PRO A 330 -8.23 -7.34 -6.56
C PRO A 330 -8.15 -6.94 -5.09
N PRO A 331 -9.29 -6.82 -4.39
CA PRO A 331 -9.30 -6.53 -2.97
C PRO A 331 -8.84 -7.73 -2.16
N ALA A 332 -8.19 -7.51 -1.01
CA ALA A 332 -7.79 -8.58 -0.09
C ALA A 332 -8.99 -9.17 0.69
N LEU A 333 -10.17 -9.21 0.08
CA LEU A 333 -11.37 -9.80 0.66
C LEU A 333 -11.42 -11.31 0.46
N ASP A 334 -11.89 -12.03 1.47
CA ASP A 334 -12.05 -13.49 1.42
C ASP A 334 -13.28 -13.86 0.57
N PRO A 335 -13.13 -14.47 -0.61
CA PRO A 335 -14.25 -14.83 -1.47
C PRO A 335 -15.18 -15.89 -0.87
N ASN A 336 -14.75 -16.56 0.20
CA ASN A 336 -15.63 -17.49 0.95
C ASN A 336 -16.55 -16.75 1.93
N LYS A 337 -16.31 -15.49 2.21
CA LYS A 337 -17.09 -14.65 3.16
C LYS A 337 -17.78 -13.48 2.49
N VAL A 338 -17.28 -13.05 1.34
CA VAL A 338 -17.77 -11.89 0.59
C VAL A 338 -18.00 -12.31 -0.86
N GLU A 339 -19.20 -12.11 -1.34
CA GLU A 339 -19.51 -12.28 -2.77
C GLU A 339 -18.88 -11.16 -3.57
N LEU A 340 -17.94 -11.50 -4.46
CA LEU A 340 -17.27 -10.55 -5.34
C LEU A 340 -18.04 -10.43 -6.67
N PRO A 341 -18.33 -9.22 -7.16
CA PRO A 341 -19.01 -9.02 -8.43
C PRO A 341 -18.12 -9.44 -9.62
N GLU A 342 -18.73 -9.66 -10.77
CA GLU A 342 -18.05 -10.10 -11.99
C GLU A 342 -16.96 -9.09 -12.44
N THR A 343 -17.18 -7.82 -12.21
CA THR A 343 -16.22 -6.73 -12.46
C THR A 343 -14.92 -6.91 -11.67
N VAL A 344 -14.99 -7.41 -10.45
CA VAL A 344 -13.82 -7.69 -9.59
C VAL A 344 -13.24 -9.06 -9.90
N THR A 345 -14.09 -10.10 -10.12
CA THR A 345 -13.58 -11.44 -10.44
C THR A 345 -12.89 -11.53 -11.79
N GLY A 346 -13.12 -10.57 -12.67
CA GLY A 346 -12.42 -10.42 -13.96
C GLY A 346 -11.10 -9.64 -13.89
N LEU A 347 -10.71 -9.09 -12.74
CA LEU A 347 -9.50 -8.29 -12.63
C LEU A 347 -8.23 -9.14 -12.80
N PRO A 348 -7.20 -8.61 -13.49
CA PRO A 348 -5.92 -9.27 -13.60
C PRO A 348 -5.29 -9.52 -12.23
N GLY A 349 -4.75 -10.73 -12.04
CA GLY A 349 -4.09 -11.11 -10.79
C GLY A 349 -5.05 -11.55 -9.69
N LEU A 350 -6.38 -11.58 -9.91
CA LEU A 350 -7.27 -12.15 -8.90
C LEU A 350 -7.02 -13.65 -8.75
N ASP A 351 -6.84 -14.10 -7.51
CA ASP A 351 -6.87 -15.52 -7.17
C ASP A 351 -8.24 -15.90 -6.59
N PRO A 352 -9.09 -16.60 -7.37
CA PRO A 352 -10.42 -16.97 -6.92
C PRO A 352 -10.41 -17.98 -5.76
N THR A 353 -9.28 -18.63 -5.50
CA THR A 353 -9.13 -19.57 -4.39
C THR A 353 -8.70 -18.91 -3.09
N GLY A 354 -8.10 -17.73 -3.16
CA GLY A 354 -7.49 -17.03 -2.05
C GLY A 354 -6.27 -17.73 -1.44
N LYS A 355 -5.70 -18.73 -2.14
CA LYS A 355 -4.53 -19.50 -1.66
C LYS A 355 -3.22 -19.02 -2.22
N PHE A 356 -3.26 -18.28 -3.32
CA PHE A 356 -2.10 -17.69 -4.00
C PHE A 356 -1.02 -18.69 -4.42
N GLU A 357 -1.40 -19.92 -4.74
CA GLU A 357 -0.45 -21.02 -5.06
C GLU A 357 0.40 -20.74 -6.31
N ASN A 358 -0.10 -19.90 -7.22
CA ASN A 358 0.57 -19.54 -8.46
C ASN A 358 1.34 -18.20 -8.40
N PHE A 359 1.35 -17.54 -7.25
CA PHE A 359 2.00 -16.25 -7.08
C PHE A 359 3.44 -16.41 -6.59
N VAL A 360 4.35 -15.66 -7.16
CA VAL A 360 5.72 -15.52 -6.64
C VAL A 360 5.78 -14.28 -5.77
N TRP A 361 5.70 -14.48 -4.47
CA TRP A 361 5.72 -13.40 -3.50
C TRP A 361 7.13 -12.93 -3.18
N GLU A 362 7.25 -11.66 -2.82
CA GLU A 362 8.47 -11.10 -2.24
C GLU A 362 8.81 -11.79 -0.91
N LYS A 363 10.12 -12.00 -0.68
CA LYS A 363 10.66 -12.45 0.61
C LYS A 363 11.29 -11.26 1.33
N ALA A 364 10.60 -10.70 2.31
CA ALA A 364 11.07 -9.52 3.05
C ALA A 364 12.48 -9.71 3.62
N ALA A 365 12.82 -10.89 4.14
CA ALA A 365 14.14 -11.18 4.68
C ALA A 365 15.25 -11.00 3.64
N TYR A 366 15.07 -11.54 2.42
CA TYR A 366 16.07 -11.41 1.34
C TYR A 366 16.32 -9.95 0.97
N TRP A 367 15.26 -9.19 0.74
CA TRP A 367 15.39 -7.79 0.32
C TRP A 367 15.91 -6.88 1.44
N THR A 368 15.61 -7.18 2.72
CA THR A 368 16.16 -6.45 3.87
C THR A 368 17.68 -6.65 4.01
N GLU A 369 18.19 -7.82 3.68
CA GLU A 369 19.61 -8.16 3.80
C GLU A 369 20.45 -7.67 2.61
N ASN A 370 19.83 -7.44 1.46
CA ASN A 370 20.50 -7.15 0.19
C ASN A 370 20.22 -5.75 -0.39
N GLN A 371 19.77 -4.83 0.45
CA GLN A 371 19.52 -3.43 0.09
C GLN A 371 20.79 -2.61 -0.15
#